data_1b2d3bbd8a91d5f8e1e4d04a9d54e2d3
#
_entry.id   1b2d3bbd8a91d5f8e1e4d04a9d54e2d3
#
_cell.length_a   1.000
_cell.length_b   1.000
_cell.length_c   1.000
_cell.angle_alpha   90.00
_cell.angle_beta   90.00
_cell.angle_gamma   90.00
#
_symmetry.space_group_name_H-M   'P 1'
#
loop_
_entity.id
_entity.type
_entity.pdbx_description
1 polymer ?
#
loop_
_entity_poly.entity_id
_entity_poly.type
_entity_poly.pdbx_seq_one_letter_code
_entity_poly.pdbx_strand_id
1 'polypeptide(L)'
;MLLFVEIDILDQSGGNKMSKKKSKRNNKSKNQKLIAKTSKTGEDIIVVHTEKLKKKYYEKELQKLQIELVKLQRWIKAKGLKVVVIFEGRDAAGKGGVIKRITQSLNPRICRIVALGVPTEKEKTQWYFQRYIAHLPAEGEMVLFDRSWYNRAGVEYVMGFCTQDEYREFLRSCPEFERMLIRSGIILIKYWFSVSDEEQEKRFQERIQNRVKRWKISEMDLESRKRWVDYSKAKDTMFAHTDIKQAPWYVVNADDKRRARLNCISHLLSLIPYKDIEPEKIKLPPKLQKSGYIRPPVTDQTIIPEKY
;
A
#
# COMPACT_ATOMS: atom_id res chain seq x y z
N MET A 1 0.77 -8.53 -33.88
CA MET A 1 -0.48 -7.97 -34.40
C MET A 1 -1.47 -8.02 -33.26
N LEU A 2 -1.80 -6.89 -32.66
CA LEU A 2 -2.72 -6.81 -31.50
C LEU A 2 -4.14 -6.65 -32.07
N LEU A 3 -5.01 -7.59 -31.78
CA LEU A 3 -6.45 -7.48 -32.07
C LEU A 3 -7.11 -6.71 -30.93
N PHE A 4 -7.77 -5.62 -31.28
CA PHE A 4 -8.67 -4.89 -30.38
C PHE A 4 -10.08 -5.42 -30.56
N VAL A 5 -10.69 -5.86 -29.47
CA VAL A 5 -12.11 -6.22 -29.46
C VAL A 5 -12.83 -5.25 -28.52
N GLU A 6 -13.79 -4.49 -29.02
CA GLU A 6 -14.74 -3.72 -28.22
C GLU A 6 -15.88 -4.64 -27.78
N ILE A 7 -16.06 -4.79 -26.49
CA ILE A 7 -17.17 -5.58 -25.93
C ILE A 7 -18.16 -4.61 -25.27
N ASP A 8 -19.32 -4.46 -25.88
CA ASP A 8 -20.49 -3.82 -25.25
C ASP A 8 -21.21 -4.86 -24.36
N ILE A 9 -21.18 -4.65 -23.06
CA ILE A 9 -21.92 -5.48 -22.11
C ILE A 9 -23.35 -4.93 -22.06
N LEU A 10 -24.27 -5.62 -22.76
CA LEU A 10 -25.71 -5.46 -22.61
C LEU A 10 -26.16 -6.19 -21.34
N ASP A 11 -26.81 -5.42 -20.46
CA ASP A 11 -27.46 -5.93 -19.25
C ASP A 11 -28.71 -6.74 -19.63
N GLN A 12 -28.66 -8.08 -19.47
CA GLN A 12 -29.83 -8.95 -19.61
C GLN A 12 -30.43 -9.23 -18.23
N SER A 13 -31.36 -8.40 -17.81
CA SER A 13 -32.35 -8.78 -16.80
C SER A 13 -33.73 -8.83 -17.43
N GLY A 14 -34.21 -10.08 -17.59
CA GLY A 14 -35.52 -10.42 -18.13
C GLY A 14 -36.68 -9.87 -17.31
N GLY A 15 -37.76 -9.53 -18.03
CA GLY A 15 -38.85 -8.74 -17.56
C GLY A 15 -39.84 -9.40 -16.61
N ASN A 16 -40.53 -8.53 -15.89
CA ASN A 16 -41.95 -8.72 -15.62
C ASN A 16 -42.67 -7.35 -15.52
N LYS A 17 -43.76 -7.23 -16.25
CA LYS A 17 -44.62 -6.03 -16.31
C LYS A 17 -45.39 -5.89 -15.01
N MET A 18 -45.44 -4.72 -14.40
CA MET A 18 -46.67 -4.00 -14.02
C MET A 18 -46.41 -2.62 -13.40
N SER A 19 -47.20 -1.69 -13.90
CA SER A 19 -47.70 -0.43 -13.34
C SER A 19 -46.78 0.77 -13.14
N LYS A 20 -47.19 1.82 -13.81
CA LYS A 20 -46.70 3.19 -13.85
C LYS A 20 -46.71 3.88 -12.48
N LYS A 21 -45.56 4.47 -12.09
CA LYS A 21 -45.53 5.80 -11.46
C LYS A 21 -44.19 6.49 -11.80
N LYS A 22 -44.29 7.67 -12.41
CA LYS A 22 -43.16 8.51 -12.82
C LYS A 22 -42.38 9.00 -11.59
N SER A 23 -41.11 8.66 -11.49
CA SER A 23 -40.15 9.40 -10.71
C SER A 23 -38.85 9.50 -11.55
N LYS A 24 -38.60 10.71 -12.03
CA LYS A 24 -37.40 11.06 -12.77
C LYS A 24 -36.18 10.94 -11.80
N ARG A 25 -35.44 9.85 -11.84
CA ARG A 25 -34.05 9.79 -11.38
C ARG A 25 -33.16 9.58 -12.60
N ASN A 26 -32.52 10.67 -13.02
CA ASN A 26 -31.44 10.66 -13.99
C ASN A 26 -30.25 9.86 -13.43
N ASN A 27 -30.20 8.56 -13.69
CA ASN A 27 -29.00 7.76 -13.53
C ASN A 27 -28.32 7.67 -14.90
N LYS A 28 -27.54 8.69 -15.27
CA LYS A 28 -26.57 8.56 -16.35
C LYS A 28 -25.36 7.78 -15.80
N SER A 29 -25.41 6.46 -15.87
CA SER A 29 -24.20 5.64 -15.85
C SER A 29 -23.43 5.96 -17.14
N LYS A 30 -22.40 6.80 -17.03
CA LYS A 30 -21.47 7.01 -18.15
C LYS A 30 -20.67 5.72 -18.31
N ASN A 31 -20.84 5.06 -19.46
CA ASN A 31 -20.06 3.93 -19.91
C ASN A 31 -18.57 4.21 -19.71
N GLN A 32 -17.92 3.45 -18.82
CA GLN A 32 -16.48 3.43 -18.73
C GLN A 32 -15.97 2.59 -19.90
N LYS A 33 -15.20 3.18 -20.80
CA LYS A 33 -14.50 2.40 -21.84
C LYS A 33 -13.51 1.47 -21.17
N LEU A 34 -13.79 0.19 -21.23
CA LEU A 34 -12.92 -0.89 -20.80
C LEU A 34 -12.21 -1.42 -22.05
N ILE A 35 -10.89 -1.38 -22.08
CA ILE A 35 -10.09 -2.07 -23.10
C ILE A 35 -9.51 -3.31 -22.44
N ALA A 36 -9.93 -4.49 -22.88
CA ALA A 36 -9.32 -5.75 -22.48
C ALA A 36 -8.08 -5.99 -23.35
N LYS A 37 -6.92 -6.19 -22.72
CA LYS A 37 -5.73 -6.71 -23.39
C LYS A 37 -5.58 -8.18 -23.01
N THR A 38 -5.68 -9.07 -23.97
CA THR A 38 -5.37 -10.49 -23.79
C THR A 38 -3.86 -10.69 -23.77
N SER A 39 -3.38 -11.46 -22.81
CA SER A 39 -2.00 -11.97 -22.85
C SER A 39 -1.87 -12.98 -24.00
N LYS A 40 -0.66 -13.23 -24.50
CA LYS A 40 -0.40 -14.21 -25.57
C LYS A 40 -0.80 -15.66 -25.22
N THR A 41 -1.20 -15.93 -24.00
CA THR A 41 -1.59 -17.25 -23.47
C THR A 41 -3.09 -17.42 -23.25
N GLY A 42 -3.92 -16.40 -23.56
CA GLY A 42 -5.39 -16.59 -23.70
C GLY A 42 -6.22 -16.62 -22.40
N GLU A 43 -5.63 -16.61 -21.21
CA GLU A 43 -6.39 -16.87 -19.98
C GLU A 43 -6.53 -15.67 -19.00
N ASP A 44 -5.77 -14.57 -19.17
CA ASP A 44 -5.88 -13.41 -18.28
C ASP A 44 -6.37 -12.16 -19.00
N ILE A 45 -7.59 -11.73 -18.69
CA ILE A 45 -8.14 -10.45 -19.14
C ILE A 45 -7.59 -9.34 -18.23
N ILE A 46 -6.56 -8.62 -18.67
CA ILE A 46 -6.08 -7.43 -17.99
C ILE A 46 -6.99 -6.26 -18.35
N VAL A 47 -7.84 -5.86 -17.43
CA VAL A 47 -8.71 -4.68 -17.59
C VAL A 47 -7.87 -3.41 -17.46
N VAL A 48 -7.62 -2.74 -18.58
CA VAL A 48 -6.91 -1.46 -18.62
C VAL A 48 -7.93 -0.32 -18.67
N HIS A 49 -8.00 0.46 -17.61
CA HIS A 49 -8.82 1.66 -17.58
C HIS A 49 -8.10 2.82 -18.30
N THR A 50 -8.68 3.34 -19.36
CA THR A 50 -8.10 4.45 -20.14
C THR A 50 -8.35 5.82 -19.50
N GLU A 51 -9.39 5.97 -18.69
CA GLU A 51 -9.71 7.25 -18.03
C GLU A 51 -9.20 7.31 -16.60
N LYS A 52 -8.61 8.48 -16.24
CA LYS A 52 -8.18 8.76 -14.85
C LYS A 52 -9.39 8.85 -13.92
N LEU A 53 -9.28 8.23 -12.76
CA LEU A 53 -10.31 8.27 -11.73
C LEU A 53 -10.58 9.72 -11.27
N LYS A 54 -11.83 10.16 -11.27
CA LYS A 54 -12.21 11.51 -10.85
C LYS A 54 -11.90 11.73 -9.36
N LYS A 55 -11.37 12.91 -9.02
CA LYS A 55 -10.94 13.23 -7.65
C LYS A 55 -12.07 13.04 -6.62
N LYS A 56 -13.26 13.58 -6.87
CA LYS A 56 -14.42 13.49 -5.95
C LYS A 56 -14.86 12.05 -5.70
N TYR A 57 -14.86 11.20 -6.75
CA TYR A 57 -15.17 9.78 -6.59
C TYR A 57 -14.11 9.06 -5.78
N TYR A 58 -12.83 9.31 -6.09
CA TYR A 58 -11.71 8.74 -5.33
C TYR A 58 -11.78 9.09 -3.84
N GLU A 59 -12.02 10.34 -3.49
CA GLU A 59 -12.09 10.80 -2.11
C GLU A 59 -13.24 10.12 -1.34
N LYS A 60 -14.41 9.99 -1.99
CA LYS A 60 -15.57 9.30 -1.41
C LYS A 60 -15.28 7.82 -1.15
N GLU A 61 -14.70 7.09 -2.11
CA GLU A 61 -14.40 5.68 -1.95
C GLU A 61 -13.24 5.46 -0.96
N LEU A 62 -12.25 6.34 -0.96
CA LEU A 62 -11.16 6.30 0.03
C LEU A 62 -11.68 6.43 1.46
N GLN A 63 -12.60 7.36 1.71
CA GLN A 63 -13.22 7.56 3.03
C GLN A 63 -13.93 6.30 3.52
N LYS A 64 -14.66 5.61 2.64
CA LYS A 64 -15.31 4.33 2.99
C LYS A 64 -14.28 3.27 3.41
N LEU A 65 -13.22 3.12 2.60
CA LEU A 65 -12.15 2.17 2.89
C LEU A 65 -11.40 2.51 4.19
N GLN A 66 -11.26 3.79 4.53
CA GLN A 66 -10.64 4.22 5.77
C GLN A 66 -11.48 3.89 7.00
N ILE A 67 -12.81 3.95 6.88
CA ILE A 67 -13.72 3.46 7.94
C ILE A 67 -13.51 1.95 8.15
N GLU A 68 -13.42 1.19 7.07
CA GLU A 68 -13.17 -0.26 7.16
C GLU A 68 -11.78 -0.57 7.73
N LEU A 69 -10.74 0.21 7.41
CA LEU A 69 -9.42 0.08 8.04
C LEU A 69 -9.46 0.33 9.56
N VAL A 70 -10.29 1.26 10.03
CA VAL A 70 -10.47 1.50 11.48
C VAL A 70 -11.14 0.28 12.15
N LYS A 71 -12.12 -0.35 11.49
CA LYS A 71 -12.74 -1.59 11.98
C LYS A 71 -11.71 -2.73 12.04
N LEU A 72 -10.94 -2.91 10.96
CA LEU A 72 -9.84 -3.88 10.92
C LEU A 72 -8.84 -3.65 12.06
N GLN A 73 -8.42 -2.40 12.29
CA GLN A 73 -7.52 -2.07 13.41
C GLN A 73 -8.07 -2.50 14.78
N ARG A 74 -9.36 -2.22 15.03
CA ARG A 74 -10.01 -2.67 16.27
C ARG A 74 -10.00 -4.18 16.38
N TRP A 75 -10.28 -4.87 15.29
CA TRP A 75 -10.25 -6.33 15.23
C TRP A 75 -8.86 -6.89 15.50
N ILE A 76 -7.83 -6.35 14.86
CA ILE A 76 -6.42 -6.74 15.08
C ILE A 76 -6.08 -6.63 16.57
N LYS A 77 -6.40 -5.49 17.19
CA LYS A 77 -6.16 -5.26 18.62
C LYS A 77 -6.93 -6.23 19.50
N ALA A 78 -8.23 -6.42 19.25
CA ALA A 78 -9.09 -7.26 20.07
C ALA A 78 -8.78 -8.76 19.97
N LYS A 79 -8.26 -9.20 18.81
CA LYS A 79 -7.91 -10.60 18.56
C LYS A 79 -6.43 -10.91 18.75
N GLY A 80 -5.61 -9.93 19.13
CA GLY A 80 -4.17 -10.12 19.29
C GLY A 80 -3.47 -10.51 17.98
N LEU A 81 -4.01 -10.12 16.80
CA LEU A 81 -3.41 -10.50 15.52
C LEU A 81 -2.07 -9.78 15.33
N LYS A 82 -1.12 -10.50 14.75
CA LYS A 82 0.19 -9.97 14.35
C LYS A 82 0.22 -9.85 12.83
N VAL A 83 0.25 -8.62 12.29
CA VAL A 83 0.15 -8.39 10.85
C VAL A 83 1.39 -7.67 10.34
N VAL A 84 2.00 -8.24 9.30
CA VAL A 84 3.11 -7.63 8.54
C VAL A 84 2.65 -7.42 7.10
N VAL A 85 2.76 -6.19 6.61
CA VAL A 85 2.50 -5.85 5.21
C VAL A 85 3.75 -5.27 4.59
N ILE A 86 4.25 -5.89 3.53
CA ILE A 86 5.42 -5.45 2.80
C ILE A 86 4.99 -4.70 1.54
N PHE A 87 5.59 -3.53 1.33
CA PHE A 87 5.40 -2.70 0.15
C PHE A 87 6.71 -2.60 -0.63
N GLU A 88 6.80 -3.36 -1.70
CA GLU A 88 7.92 -3.38 -2.63
C GLU A 88 7.50 -2.89 -4.02
N GLY A 89 8.46 -2.71 -4.91
CA GLY A 89 8.19 -2.29 -6.29
C GLY A 89 9.11 -1.18 -6.76
N ARG A 90 8.92 -0.78 -8.01
CA ARG A 90 9.72 0.21 -8.70
C ARG A 90 9.76 1.55 -7.97
N ASP A 91 10.82 2.31 -8.22
CA ASP A 91 10.90 3.69 -7.74
C ASP A 91 9.80 4.53 -8.40
N ALA A 92 9.33 5.52 -7.67
CA ALA A 92 8.17 6.33 -8.04
C ALA A 92 6.84 5.57 -8.26
N ALA A 93 6.75 4.25 -8.05
CA ALA A 93 5.51 3.48 -8.22
C ALA A 93 4.38 3.93 -7.27
N GLY A 94 4.68 4.55 -6.13
CA GLY A 94 3.66 5.15 -5.27
C GLY A 94 3.43 4.43 -3.95
N LYS A 95 4.33 3.55 -3.53
CA LYS A 95 4.32 2.80 -2.25
C LYS A 95 3.99 3.70 -1.05
N GLY A 96 4.80 4.69 -0.74
CA GLY A 96 4.56 5.61 0.37
C GLY A 96 3.24 6.40 0.28
N GLY A 97 2.70 6.57 -0.94
CA GLY A 97 1.38 7.17 -1.14
C GLY A 97 0.23 6.28 -0.71
N VAL A 98 0.35 4.97 -0.85
CA VAL A 98 -0.62 3.97 -0.36
C VAL A 98 -0.48 3.82 1.14
N ILE A 99 0.74 3.62 1.65
CA ILE A 99 1.05 3.53 3.07
C ILE A 99 0.44 4.73 3.83
N LYS A 100 0.67 5.96 3.35
CA LYS A 100 0.07 7.16 3.94
C LYS A 100 -1.46 7.10 3.99
N ARG A 101 -2.14 6.54 2.97
CA ARG A 101 -3.60 6.45 2.94
C ARG A 101 -4.14 5.37 3.86
N ILE A 102 -3.38 4.30 4.08
CA ILE A 102 -3.71 3.29 5.08
C ILE A 102 -3.59 3.88 6.50
N THR A 103 -2.46 4.51 6.80
CA THR A 103 -2.10 4.90 8.18
C THR A 103 -2.77 6.19 8.67
N GLN A 104 -3.18 7.09 7.76
CA GLN A 104 -3.66 8.43 8.15
C GLN A 104 -4.89 8.45 9.06
N SER A 105 -5.67 7.37 9.10
CA SER A 105 -6.87 7.21 9.94
C SER A 105 -6.67 6.21 11.07
N LEU A 106 -5.49 5.64 11.21
CA LEU A 106 -5.18 4.61 12.18
C LEU A 106 -4.36 5.14 13.35
N ASN A 107 -4.48 4.45 14.48
CA ASN A 107 -3.68 4.75 15.66
C ASN A 107 -2.21 4.31 15.43
N PRO A 108 -1.22 5.22 15.49
CA PRO A 108 0.17 4.89 15.23
C PRO A 108 0.81 3.94 16.28
N ARG A 109 0.16 3.76 17.44
CA ARG A 109 0.59 2.77 18.44
C ARG A 109 0.19 1.34 18.06
N ILE A 110 -0.78 1.19 17.14
CA ILE A 110 -1.27 -0.13 16.67
C ILE A 110 -0.76 -0.40 15.27
N CYS A 111 -0.76 0.62 14.42
CA CYS A 111 -0.29 0.53 13.04
C CYS A 111 0.91 1.46 12.85
N ARG A 112 2.09 0.87 12.70
CA ARG A 112 3.34 1.63 12.52
C ARG A 112 4.00 1.35 11.18
N ILE A 113 4.77 2.32 10.71
CA ILE A 113 5.53 2.24 9.47
C ILE A 113 6.99 1.97 9.83
N VAL A 114 7.60 1.04 9.12
CA VAL A 114 9.03 0.76 9.18
C VAL A 114 9.64 1.07 7.81
N ALA A 115 10.54 2.04 7.78
CA ALA A 115 11.31 2.44 6.60
C ALA A 115 12.78 2.55 7.01
N LEU A 116 13.52 1.45 6.87
CA LEU A 116 14.91 1.39 7.30
C LEU A 116 15.82 2.10 6.29
N GLY A 117 16.79 2.85 6.80
CA GLY A 117 17.83 3.47 6.00
C GLY A 117 18.90 2.48 5.53
N VAL A 118 20.01 3.02 5.06
CA VAL A 118 21.20 2.24 4.72
C VAL A 118 21.68 1.49 5.98
N PRO A 119 22.11 0.20 5.86
CA PRO A 119 22.65 -0.54 7.00
C PRO A 119 23.87 0.15 7.60
N THR A 120 23.93 0.21 8.93
CA THR A 120 25.15 0.62 9.63
C THR A 120 26.25 -0.42 9.45
N GLU A 121 27.52 -0.04 9.74
CA GLU A 121 28.65 -1.00 9.64
C GLU A 121 28.42 -2.22 10.54
N LYS A 122 27.86 -2.05 11.72
CA LYS A 122 27.47 -3.16 12.60
C LYS A 122 26.42 -4.06 11.98
N GLU A 123 25.36 -3.49 11.39
CA GLU A 123 24.29 -4.26 10.76
C GLU A 123 24.76 -5.06 9.53
N LYS A 124 25.78 -4.56 8.80
CA LYS A 124 26.38 -5.28 7.66
C LYS A 124 27.06 -6.59 8.07
N THR A 125 27.53 -6.70 9.31
CA THR A 125 28.18 -7.90 9.85
C THR A 125 27.22 -8.85 10.56
N GLN A 126 25.97 -8.46 10.73
CA GLN A 126 24.94 -9.28 11.35
C GLN A 126 24.27 -10.21 10.34
N TRP A 127 23.55 -11.21 10.86
CA TRP A 127 22.66 -11.98 10.02
C TRP A 127 21.66 -11.06 9.32
N TYR A 128 21.51 -11.22 8.01
CA TYR A 128 20.83 -10.26 7.15
C TYR A 128 19.44 -9.84 7.65
N PHE A 129 18.62 -10.80 8.13
CA PHE A 129 17.26 -10.52 8.58
C PHE A 129 17.20 -9.84 9.95
N GLN A 130 18.28 -9.82 10.71
CA GLN A 130 18.30 -9.36 12.12
C GLN A 130 17.78 -7.94 12.26
N ARG A 131 18.17 -7.01 11.37
CA ARG A 131 17.71 -5.62 11.42
C ARG A 131 16.23 -5.45 11.19
N TYR A 132 15.56 -6.41 10.52
CA TYR A 132 14.12 -6.39 10.26
C TYR A 132 13.32 -7.06 11.37
N ILE A 133 13.86 -8.09 12.02
CA ILE A 133 13.21 -8.84 13.08
C ILE A 133 12.85 -7.96 14.27
N ALA A 134 13.70 -7.00 14.62
CA ALA A 134 13.46 -6.05 15.71
C ALA A 134 12.17 -5.21 15.51
N HIS A 135 11.64 -5.16 14.30
CA HIS A 135 10.47 -4.38 13.94
C HIS A 135 9.22 -5.24 13.70
N LEU A 136 9.27 -6.55 13.92
CA LEU A 136 8.10 -7.41 13.79
C LEU A 136 7.01 -7.04 14.82
N PRO A 137 5.72 -7.30 14.51
CA PRO A 137 4.62 -6.92 15.38
C PRO A 137 4.54 -7.79 16.62
N ALA A 138 4.19 -7.19 17.73
CA ALA A 138 3.61 -7.85 18.87
C ALA A 138 2.12 -8.16 18.64
N GLU A 139 1.46 -8.85 19.58
CA GLU A 139 0.03 -9.10 19.51
C GLU A 139 -0.77 -7.80 19.48
N GLY A 140 -1.72 -7.72 18.56
CA GLY A 140 -2.57 -6.55 18.37
C GLY A 140 -1.92 -5.44 17.51
N GLU A 141 -0.79 -5.71 16.87
CA GLU A 141 -0.09 -4.73 16.03
C GLU A 141 -0.11 -5.09 14.54
N MET A 142 -0.09 -4.04 13.72
CA MET A 142 0.14 -4.10 12.28
C MET A 142 1.38 -3.27 11.92
N VAL A 143 2.33 -3.87 11.21
CA VAL A 143 3.56 -3.23 10.75
C VAL A 143 3.58 -3.16 9.24
N LEU A 144 3.78 -1.96 8.71
CA LEU A 144 3.87 -1.67 7.28
C LEU A 144 5.34 -1.38 6.94
N PHE A 145 5.97 -2.26 6.17
CA PHE A 145 7.33 -2.06 5.68
C PHE A 145 7.31 -1.28 4.36
N ASP A 146 7.85 -0.05 4.34
CA ASP A 146 8.19 0.68 3.10
C ASP A 146 9.60 0.28 2.67
N ARG A 147 9.70 -0.71 1.81
CA ARG A 147 10.85 -1.58 1.54
C ARG A 147 11.14 -2.50 2.74
N SER A 148 11.75 -3.64 2.46
CA SER A 148 11.91 -4.71 3.44
C SER A 148 13.23 -5.46 3.23
N TRP A 149 13.31 -6.67 3.76
CA TRP A 149 14.40 -7.60 3.46
C TRP A 149 14.58 -7.91 1.97
N TYR A 150 13.58 -7.62 1.16
CA TYR A 150 13.68 -7.75 -0.29
C TYR A 150 14.61 -6.73 -0.97
N ASN A 151 15.14 -5.75 -0.23
CA ASN A 151 16.25 -4.91 -0.70
C ASN A 151 17.43 -5.75 -1.24
N ARG A 152 17.73 -6.91 -0.62
CA ARG A 152 18.78 -7.82 -1.06
C ARG A 152 18.54 -8.34 -2.47
N ALA A 153 17.30 -8.72 -2.80
CA ALA A 153 16.93 -9.20 -4.13
C ALA A 153 16.64 -8.08 -5.14
N GLY A 154 16.58 -6.84 -4.68
CA GLY A 154 16.33 -5.66 -5.52
C GLY A 154 17.55 -4.76 -5.60
N VAL A 155 17.50 -3.64 -4.86
CA VAL A 155 18.49 -2.56 -4.95
C VAL A 155 19.91 -3.04 -4.60
N GLU A 156 20.08 -3.89 -3.58
CA GLU A 156 21.40 -4.31 -3.17
C GLU A 156 22.09 -5.16 -4.24
N TYR A 157 21.36 -6.09 -4.85
CA TYR A 157 21.87 -6.92 -5.96
C TYR A 157 22.15 -6.10 -7.21
N VAL A 158 21.18 -5.29 -7.67
CA VAL A 158 21.30 -4.53 -8.92
C VAL A 158 22.40 -3.49 -8.86
N MET A 159 22.62 -2.89 -7.67
CA MET A 159 23.64 -1.85 -7.48
C MET A 159 25.01 -2.41 -7.04
N GLY A 160 25.12 -3.72 -6.82
CA GLY A 160 26.35 -4.37 -6.40
C GLY A 160 26.70 -4.09 -4.92
N PHE A 161 25.68 -3.88 -4.07
CA PHE A 161 25.89 -3.66 -2.62
C PHE A 161 25.94 -4.98 -1.83
N CYS A 162 25.71 -6.10 -2.50
CA CYS A 162 25.91 -7.44 -1.95
C CYS A 162 26.69 -8.31 -2.94
N THR A 163 27.34 -9.34 -2.43
CA THR A 163 28.00 -10.35 -3.26
C THR A 163 26.99 -11.27 -3.91
N GLN A 164 27.43 -12.02 -4.92
CA GLN A 164 26.59 -13.00 -5.59
C GLN A 164 26.18 -14.15 -4.64
N ASP A 165 27.04 -14.52 -3.71
CA ASP A 165 26.78 -15.57 -2.73
C ASP A 165 25.74 -15.12 -1.69
N GLU A 166 25.84 -13.89 -1.19
CA GLU A 166 24.83 -13.30 -0.30
C GLU A 166 23.46 -13.20 -0.98
N TYR A 167 23.44 -12.86 -2.27
CA TYR A 167 22.21 -12.82 -3.04
C TYR A 167 21.58 -14.21 -3.20
N ARG A 168 22.37 -15.23 -3.57
CA ARG A 168 21.91 -16.61 -3.70
C ARG A 168 21.39 -17.14 -2.36
N GLU A 169 22.16 -16.91 -1.28
CA GLU A 169 21.73 -17.32 0.06
C GLU A 169 20.44 -16.64 0.48
N PHE A 170 20.27 -15.37 0.18
CA PHE A 170 19.00 -14.68 0.44
C PHE A 170 17.82 -15.34 -0.27
N LEU A 171 17.95 -15.68 -1.55
CA LEU A 171 16.88 -16.32 -2.32
C LEU A 171 16.49 -17.68 -1.75
N ARG A 172 17.43 -18.42 -1.14
CA ARG A 172 17.17 -19.70 -0.45
C ARG A 172 16.53 -19.49 0.92
N SER A 173 17.09 -18.60 1.74
CA SER A 173 16.69 -18.40 3.13
C SER A 173 15.39 -17.63 3.27
N CYS A 174 15.07 -16.72 2.34
CA CYS A 174 13.91 -15.83 2.46
C CYS A 174 12.57 -16.60 2.55
N PRO A 175 12.26 -17.59 1.69
CA PRO A 175 11.05 -18.39 1.82
C PRO A 175 10.96 -19.16 3.14
N GLU A 176 12.09 -19.63 3.67
CA GLU A 176 12.15 -20.34 4.95
C GLU A 176 11.88 -19.41 6.12
N PHE A 177 12.51 -18.23 6.10
CA PHE A 177 12.27 -17.16 7.06
C PHE A 177 10.78 -16.75 7.08
N GLU A 178 10.17 -16.52 5.92
CA GLU A 178 8.75 -16.16 5.83
C GLU A 178 7.84 -17.27 6.35
N ARG A 179 8.13 -18.54 6.05
CA ARG A 179 7.39 -19.67 6.61
C ARG A 179 7.51 -19.75 8.14
N MET A 180 8.67 -19.43 8.72
CA MET A 180 8.82 -19.35 10.17
C MET A 180 7.95 -18.24 10.77
N LEU A 181 7.92 -17.06 10.17
CA LEU A 181 7.04 -15.97 10.59
C LEU A 181 5.58 -16.38 10.57
N ILE A 182 5.14 -17.02 9.49
CA ILE A 182 3.75 -17.47 9.34
C ILE A 182 3.40 -18.54 10.37
N ARG A 183 4.29 -19.52 10.60
CA ARG A 183 4.08 -20.54 11.65
C ARG A 183 4.06 -19.96 13.06
N SER A 184 4.69 -18.82 13.30
CA SER A 184 4.60 -18.08 14.58
C SER A 184 3.30 -17.27 14.73
N GLY A 185 2.37 -17.39 13.77
CA GLY A 185 1.08 -16.71 13.79
C GLY A 185 1.10 -15.29 13.21
N ILE A 186 2.15 -14.91 12.49
CA ILE A 186 2.19 -13.64 11.76
C ILE A 186 1.43 -13.78 10.44
N ILE A 187 0.50 -12.88 10.18
CA ILE A 187 -0.15 -12.72 8.88
C ILE A 187 0.79 -11.87 8.02
N LEU A 188 1.44 -12.50 7.04
CA LEU A 188 2.38 -11.84 6.13
C LEU A 188 1.73 -11.59 4.78
N ILE A 189 1.71 -10.32 4.36
CA ILE A 189 1.13 -9.88 3.09
C ILE A 189 2.20 -9.11 2.30
N LYS A 190 2.41 -9.48 1.03
CA LYS A 190 3.45 -8.90 0.17
C LYS A 190 2.85 -8.22 -1.04
N TYR A 191 3.10 -6.91 -1.20
CA TYR A 191 2.67 -6.13 -2.35
C TYR A 191 3.85 -5.69 -3.20
N TRP A 192 3.75 -5.95 -4.51
CA TRP A 192 4.66 -5.40 -5.51
C TRP A 192 3.95 -4.32 -6.33
N PHE A 193 4.43 -3.09 -6.26
CA PHE A 193 3.90 -1.97 -7.04
C PHE A 193 4.60 -1.91 -8.38
N SER A 194 3.88 -2.28 -9.44
CA SER A 194 4.33 -2.22 -10.82
C SER A 194 3.90 -0.90 -11.45
N VAL A 195 4.83 -0.22 -12.09
CA VAL A 195 4.61 1.01 -12.86
C VAL A 195 5.26 0.84 -14.22
N SER A 196 4.63 1.35 -15.28
CA SER A 196 5.22 1.38 -16.62
C SER A 196 6.43 2.33 -16.68
N ASP A 197 7.30 2.11 -17.66
CA ASP A 197 8.49 2.96 -17.87
C ASP A 197 8.07 4.41 -18.13
N GLU A 198 7.08 4.60 -18.99
CA GLU A 198 6.57 5.91 -19.37
C GLU A 198 5.97 6.68 -18.19
N GLU A 199 5.19 5.99 -17.34
CA GLU A 199 4.59 6.63 -16.16
C GLU A 199 5.68 6.91 -15.09
N GLN A 200 6.68 6.04 -14.93
CA GLN A 200 7.80 6.27 -14.02
C GLN A 200 8.59 7.51 -14.45
N GLU A 201 8.96 7.60 -15.75
CA GLU A 201 9.63 8.76 -16.33
C GLU A 201 8.88 10.05 -16.03
N LYS A 202 7.60 10.08 -16.37
CA LYS A 202 6.72 11.21 -16.09
C LYS A 202 6.74 11.62 -14.62
N ARG A 203 6.73 10.63 -13.70
CA ARG A 203 6.77 10.92 -12.26
C ARG A 203 8.10 11.48 -11.80
N PHE A 204 9.21 11.06 -12.38
CA PHE A 204 10.51 11.65 -12.12
C PHE A 204 10.55 13.10 -12.60
N GLN A 205 10.07 13.40 -13.80
CA GLN A 205 9.97 14.77 -14.31
C GLN A 205 9.08 15.65 -13.41
N GLU A 206 7.92 15.16 -12.98
CA GLU A 206 7.05 15.85 -12.02
C GLU A 206 7.74 16.16 -10.68
N ARG A 207 8.63 15.27 -10.20
CA ARG A 207 9.40 15.49 -8.97
C ARG A 207 10.47 16.57 -9.16
N ILE A 208 11.20 16.56 -10.29
CA ILE A 208 12.23 17.54 -10.62
C ILE A 208 11.65 18.95 -10.66
N GLN A 209 10.49 19.11 -11.31
CA GLN A 209 9.84 20.40 -11.48
C GLN A 209 9.15 20.93 -10.23
N ASN A 210 8.74 20.06 -9.30
CA ASN A 210 7.99 20.45 -8.12
C ASN A 210 8.92 20.63 -6.91
N ARG A 211 9.10 21.88 -6.45
CA ARG A 211 9.95 22.23 -5.30
C ARG A 211 9.64 21.44 -4.03
N VAL A 212 8.36 21.14 -3.78
CA VAL A 212 7.92 20.37 -2.59
C VAL A 212 8.21 18.87 -2.71
N LYS A 213 8.47 18.36 -3.93
CA LYS A 213 8.73 16.94 -4.21
C LYS A 213 10.17 16.65 -4.61
N ARG A 214 10.98 17.66 -4.90
CA ARG A 214 12.33 17.51 -5.41
C ARG A 214 13.24 16.69 -4.49
N TRP A 215 13.05 16.80 -3.18
CA TRP A 215 13.78 16.03 -2.18
C TRP A 215 13.56 14.50 -2.28
N LYS A 216 12.53 14.06 -3.02
CA LYS A 216 12.24 12.64 -3.27
C LYS A 216 13.06 12.04 -4.41
N ILE A 217 13.88 12.83 -5.08
CA ILE A 217 14.79 12.33 -6.09
C ILE A 217 16.17 12.23 -5.45
N SER A 218 16.67 11.01 -5.46
CA SER A 218 18.02 10.67 -5.03
C SER A 218 18.89 10.29 -6.24
N GLU A 219 20.20 10.26 -6.05
CA GLU A 219 21.13 9.70 -7.05
C GLU A 219 20.78 8.24 -7.35
N MET A 220 20.30 7.50 -6.37
CA MET A 220 19.84 6.12 -6.53
C MET A 220 18.63 6.00 -7.48
N ASP A 221 17.70 6.96 -7.45
CA ASP A 221 16.57 6.97 -8.39
C ASP A 221 17.05 7.16 -9.83
N LEU A 222 18.07 8.01 -10.05
CA LEU A 222 18.65 8.25 -11.36
C LEU A 222 19.43 7.04 -11.87
N GLU A 223 20.18 6.39 -11.00
CA GLU A 223 20.92 5.19 -11.34
C GLU A 223 19.99 3.99 -11.60
N SER A 224 18.95 3.82 -10.79
CA SER A 224 17.96 2.75 -10.98
C SER A 224 17.26 2.83 -12.34
N ARG A 225 17.08 4.04 -12.84
CA ARG A 225 16.52 4.26 -14.16
C ARG A 225 17.42 3.72 -15.29
N LYS A 226 18.73 3.92 -15.21
CA LYS A 226 19.68 3.38 -16.19
C LYS A 226 19.69 1.85 -16.21
N ARG A 227 19.36 1.22 -15.07
CA ARG A 227 19.35 -0.23 -14.87
C ARG A 227 17.96 -0.84 -14.91
N TRP A 228 17.06 -0.27 -15.71
CA TRP A 228 15.67 -0.72 -15.81
C TRP A 228 15.53 -2.23 -16.06
N VAL A 229 16.31 -2.75 -17.03
CA VAL A 229 16.29 -4.18 -17.40
C VAL A 229 16.82 -5.05 -16.26
N ASP A 230 17.88 -4.63 -15.58
CA ASP A 230 18.46 -5.39 -14.47
C ASP A 230 17.49 -5.50 -13.31
N TYR A 231 16.79 -4.41 -12.99
CA TYR A 231 15.69 -4.45 -12.01
C TYR A 231 14.53 -5.35 -12.44
N SER A 232 14.23 -5.45 -13.74
CA SER A 232 13.20 -6.36 -14.24
C SER A 232 13.62 -7.81 -14.04
N LYS A 233 14.86 -8.16 -14.42
CA LYS A 233 15.43 -9.49 -14.21
C LYS A 233 15.48 -9.85 -12.72
N ALA A 234 15.95 -8.94 -11.88
CA ALA A 234 16.01 -9.12 -10.44
C ALA A 234 14.62 -9.40 -9.84
N LYS A 235 13.60 -8.63 -10.23
CA LYS A 235 12.20 -8.85 -9.82
C LYS A 235 11.70 -10.22 -10.26
N ASP A 236 11.94 -10.62 -11.51
CA ASP A 236 11.44 -11.92 -12.04
C ASP A 236 12.12 -13.10 -11.32
N THR A 237 13.42 -13.02 -11.07
CA THR A 237 14.16 -14.00 -10.26
C THR A 237 13.66 -14.05 -8.82
N MET A 238 13.44 -12.90 -8.20
CA MET A 238 12.89 -12.78 -6.85
C MET A 238 11.52 -13.46 -6.76
N PHE A 239 10.63 -13.22 -7.70
CA PHE A 239 9.31 -13.84 -7.73
C PHE A 239 9.41 -15.35 -7.88
N ALA A 240 10.24 -15.84 -8.82
CA ALA A 240 10.43 -17.26 -9.05
C ALA A 240 10.86 -18.05 -7.78
N HIS A 241 11.61 -17.40 -6.88
CA HIS A 241 12.10 -18.03 -5.65
C HIS A 241 11.22 -17.77 -4.42
N THR A 242 10.51 -16.66 -4.37
CA THR A 242 9.86 -16.20 -3.14
C THR A 242 8.34 -16.05 -3.24
N ASP A 243 7.74 -16.38 -4.39
CA ASP A 243 6.27 -16.45 -4.53
C ASP A 243 5.77 -17.77 -3.96
N ILE A 244 5.66 -17.84 -2.65
CA ILE A 244 5.24 -19.04 -1.93
C ILE A 244 3.74 -19.02 -1.66
N LYS A 245 3.10 -20.21 -1.69
CA LYS A 245 1.66 -20.36 -1.49
C LYS A 245 1.14 -19.72 -0.19
N GLN A 246 1.95 -19.75 0.88
CA GLN A 246 1.58 -19.22 2.20
C GLN A 246 1.66 -17.69 2.28
N ALA A 247 2.49 -17.07 1.45
CA ALA A 247 2.65 -15.63 1.32
C ALA A 247 2.96 -15.26 -0.13
N PRO A 248 1.94 -15.24 -1.00
CA PRO A 248 2.12 -14.89 -2.41
C PRO A 248 2.42 -13.41 -2.59
N TRP A 249 3.01 -13.07 -3.72
CA TRP A 249 3.16 -11.70 -4.18
C TRP A 249 1.89 -11.19 -4.83
N TYR A 250 1.32 -10.12 -4.31
CA TYR A 250 0.21 -9.41 -4.93
C TYR A 250 0.71 -8.22 -5.74
N VAL A 251 0.54 -8.28 -7.06
CA VAL A 251 0.99 -7.21 -7.95
C VAL A 251 -0.07 -6.12 -8.06
N VAL A 252 0.32 -4.90 -7.72
CA VAL A 252 -0.54 -3.71 -7.82
C VAL A 252 -0.16 -2.93 -9.07
N ASN A 253 -1.08 -2.80 -10.04
CA ASN A 253 -0.91 -1.87 -11.14
C ASN A 253 -0.96 -0.44 -10.60
N ALA A 254 0.16 0.28 -10.72
CA ALA A 254 0.36 1.57 -10.08
C ALA A 254 0.40 2.76 -11.06
N ASP A 255 0.08 2.59 -12.33
CA ASP A 255 0.06 3.67 -13.32
C ASP A 255 -1.00 4.73 -12.97
N ASP A 256 -2.17 4.33 -12.49
CA ASP A 256 -3.10 5.26 -11.85
C ASP A 256 -2.96 5.21 -10.32
N LYS A 257 -2.33 6.25 -9.75
CA LYS A 257 -2.11 6.37 -8.29
C LYS A 257 -3.41 6.29 -7.46
N ARG A 258 -4.55 6.75 -7.99
CA ARG A 258 -5.82 6.73 -7.26
C ARG A 258 -6.38 5.32 -7.23
N ARG A 259 -6.38 4.64 -8.37
CA ARG A 259 -6.82 3.23 -8.47
C ARG A 259 -5.92 2.31 -7.65
N ALA A 260 -4.61 2.45 -7.78
CA ALA A 260 -3.65 1.66 -7.01
C ALA A 260 -3.91 1.74 -5.50
N ARG A 261 -4.20 2.95 -4.97
CA ARG A 261 -4.52 3.14 -3.55
C ARG A 261 -5.82 2.45 -3.15
N LEU A 262 -6.90 2.65 -3.90
CA LEU A 262 -8.19 2.02 -3.59
C LEU A 262 -8.11 0.50 -3.71
N ASN A 263 -7.52 -0.01 -4.78
CA ASN A 263 -7.43 -1.44 -5.03
C ASN A 263 -6.56 -2.13 -3.97
N CYS A 264 -5.40 -1.57 -3.65
CA CYS A 264 -4.51 -2.13 -2.63
C CYS A 264 -5.17 -2.14 -1.24
N ILE A 265 -5.84 -1.06 -0.84
CA ILE A 265 -6.54 -1.01 0.46
C ILE A 265 -7.72 -1.99 0.48
N SER A 266 -8.52 -2.03 -0.58
CA SER A 266 -9.65 -2.96 -0.69
C SER A 266 -9.18 -4.42 -0.61
N HIS A 267 -8.08 -4.73 -1.31
CA HIS A 267 -7.48 -6.06 -1.27
C HIS A 267 -6.92 -6.41 0.12
N LEU A 268 -6.22 -5.47 0.78
CA LEU A 268 -5.74 -5.67 2.14
C LEU A 268 -6.88 -6.04 3.10
N LEU A 269 -8.00 -5.32 3.00
CA LEU A 269 -9.20 -5.56 3.81
C LEU A 269 -9.83 -6.95 3.52
N SER A 270 -9.73 -7.45 2.29
CA SER A 270 -10.27 -8.76 1.92
C SER A 270 -9.44 -9.95 2.42
N LEU A 271 -8.14 -9.73 2.68
CA LEU A 271 -7.22 -10.80 3.10
C LEU A 271 -7.32 -11.16 4.59
N ILE A 272 -7.80 -10.24 5.42
CA ILE A 272 -7.91 -10.45 6.86
C ILE A 272 -9.39 -10.46 7.23
N PRO A 273 -10.00 -11.62 7.52
CA PRO A 273 -11.39 -11.67 7.96
C PRO A 273 -11.55 -10.89 9.26
N TYR A 274 -12.40 -9.87 9.25
CA TYR A 274 -12.70 -9.08 10.44
C TYR A 274 -14.21 -8.86 10.58
N LYS A 275 -14.64 -8.59 11.81
CA LYS A 275 -16.01 -8.17 12.12
C LYS A 275 -15.97 -6.77 12.72
N ASP A 276 -17.05 -6.03 12.56
CA ASP A 276 -17.21 -4.75 13.25
C ASP A 276 -17.36 -5.04 14.75
N ILE A 277 -16.48 -4.46 15.54
CA ILE A 277 -16.58 -4.47 17.00
C ILE A 277 -17.16 -3.12 17.36
N GLU A 278 -18.40 -3.11 17.83
CA GLU A 278 -19.02 -1.88 18.32
C GLU A 278 -18.13 -1.25 19.42
N PRO A 279 -17.77 0.03 19.26
CA PRO A 279 -17.05 0.71 20.32
C PRO A 279 -17.97 0.84 21.55
N GLU A 280 -17.39 0.68 22.73
CA GLU A 280 -18.10 1.01 23.97
C GLU A 280 -18.69 2.44 23.88
N LYS A 281 -19.94 2.59 24.32
CA LYS A 281 -20.59 3.89 24.36
C LYS A 281 -19.84 4.80 25.35
N ILE A 282 -19.03 5.68 24.80
CA ILE A 282 -18.26 6.64 25.60
C ILE A 282 -19.23 7.75 26.05
N LYS A 283 -19.49 7.83 27.34
CA LYS A 283 -20.15 8.98 27.95
C LYS A 283 -19.06 9.93 28.45
N LEU A 284 -19.07 11.15 27.96
CA LEU A 284 -18.17 12.17 28.49
C LEU A 284 -18.54 12.44 29.95
N PRO A 285 -17.59 12.36 30.89
CA PRO A 285 -17.87 12.74 32.28
C PRO A 285 -18.19 14.24 32.34
N PRO A 286 -19.04 14.64 33.30
CA PRO A 286 -19.30 16.05 33.49
C PRO A 286 -18.01 16.82 33.86
N LYS A 287 -17.85 18.03 33.33
CA LYS A 287 -16.70 18.87 33.70
C LYS A 287 -16.86 19.23 35.19
N LEU A 288 -15.79 19.06 35.97
CA LEU A 288 -15.71 19.61 37.32
C LEU A 288 -15.77 21.12 37.22
N GLN A 289 -16.86 21.74 37.70
CA GLN A 289 -17.14 23.13 37.48
C GLN A 289 -16.37 24.11 38.43
N LYS A 290 -15.82 23.62 39.55
CA LYS A 290 -15.10 24.47 40.51
C LYS A 290 -13.98 23.68 41.18
N SER A 291 -12.75 23.99 40.88
CA SER A 291 -11.59 23.43 41.57
C SER A 291 -10.89 24.41 42.51
N GLY A 292 -11.36 25.67 42.61
CA GLY A 292 -10.60 26.71 43.31
C GLY A 292 -9.31 27.17 42.60
N TYR A 293 -8.96 26.51 41.49
CA TYR A 293 -7.76 26.82 40.73
C TYR A 293 -7.96 28.12 39.89
N ILE A 294 -7.14 29.09 40.16
CA ILE A 294 -7.08 30.34 39.38
C ILE A 294 -5.96 30.18 38.34
N ARG A 295 -6.34 30.21 37.06
CA ARG A 295 -5.35 30.14 35.98
C ARG A 295 -4.51 31.40 35.91
N PRO A 296 -3.21 31.29 35.65
CA PRO A 296 -2.38 32.45 35.32
C PRO A 296 -2.98 33.25 34.14
N PRO A 297 -2.78 34.56 34.09
CA PRO A 297 -3.23 35.39 32.97
C PRO A 297 -2.66 34.84 31.64
N VAL A 298 -3.43 35.00 30.57
CA VAL A 298 -2.99 34.58 29.22
C VAL A 298 -1.75 35.34 28.76
N THR A 299 -1.59 36.59 29.31
CA THR A 299 -0.41 37.44 29.08
C THR A 299 0.90 36.83 29.55
N ASP A 300 0.85 35.86 30.47
CA ASP A 300 2.04 35.17 30.99
C ASP A 300 2.47 34.01 30.09
N GLN A 301 1.76 33.79 28.98
CA GLN A 301 2.01 32.72 28.03
C GLN A 301 2.56 33.27 26.71
N THR A 302 3.53 32.57 26.14
CA THR A 302 4.00 32.88 24.79
C THR A 302 3.03 32.23 23.76
N ILE A 303 2.21 33.08 23.15
CA ILE A 303 1.19 32.65 22.17
C ILE A 303 1.76 32.79 20.75
N ILE A 304 1.52 31.78 19.93
CA ILE A 304 1.85 31.85 18.50
C ILE A 304 0.91 32.85 17.84
N PRO A 305 1.42 33.88 17.15
CA PRO A 305 0.58 34.84 16.45
C PRO A 305 -0.30 34.19 15.41
N GLU A 306 -1.57 34.49 15.40
CA GLU A 306 -2.50 34.08 14.34
C GLU A 306 -2.17 34.86 13.05
N LYS A 307 -1.78 34.15 12.01
CA LYS A 307 -1.48 34.73 10.69
C LYS A 307 -2.49 34.35 9.62
N TYR A 308 -3.38 33.40 9.89
CA TYR A 308 -4.36 32.83 8.98
C TYR A 308 -5.72 32.69 9.63
#